data_80198465673d146f6c00a45159ec31db
#
_entry.id   80198465673d146f6c00a45159ec31db
#
_cell.length_a   1.000
_cell.length_b   1.000
_cell.length_c   1.000
_cell.angle_alpha   90.00
_cell.angle_beta   90.00
_cell.angle_gamma   90.00
#
_symmetry.space_group_name_H-M   'P 1'
#
loop_
_entity.id
_entity.type
_entity.pdbx_description
1 polymer ?
#
loop_
_entity_poly.entity_id
_entity_poly.type
_entity_poly.pdbx_seq_one_letter_code
_entity_poly.pdbx_strand_id
1 'polypeptide(L)'
;MNADTQQRILDAVDAGFDAQLATAADFIAIPSTRGAEGPCQDMIGDLLRQRGYEVDDWHLDIEDLKDLRGYGPIAHDFSKA
;
A
#
# COMPACT_ATOMS: atom_id res chain seq x y z
N MET A 1 -8.36 4.93 -28.07
CA MET A 1 -9.45 4.18 -27.39
C MET A 1 -10.76 4.56 -28.02
N ASN A 2 -11.58 3.61 -28.45
CA ASN A 2 -12.87 3.89 -29.07
C ASN A 2 -13.97 4.13 -28.01
N ALA A 3 -15.12 4.63 -28.45
CA ALA A 3 -16.22 4.98 -27.55
C ALA A 3 -16.80 3.76 -26.80
N ASP A 4 -16.83 2.59 -27.41
CA ASP A 4 -17.30 1.37 -26.77
C ASP A 4 -16.37 0.95 -25.62
N THR A 5 -15.07 0.99 -25.84
CA THR A 5 -14.08 0.69 -24.80
C THR A 5 -14.15 1.70 -23.66
N GLN A 6 -14.30 2.99 -23.97
CA GLN A 6 -14.47 4.04 -22.97
C GLN A 6 -15.69 3.79 -22.10
N GLN A 7 -16.83 3.45 -22.70
CA GLN A 7 -18.06 3.20 -21.97
C GLN A 7 -17.94 1.97 -21.06
N ARG A 8 -17.28 0.91 -21.54
CA ARG A 8 -17.04 -0.29 -20.72
C ARG A 8 -16.17 0.00 -19.49
N ILE A 9 -15.17 0.86 -19.62
CA ILE A 9 -14.33 1.29 -18.50
C ILE A 9 -15.16 2.09 -17.49
N LEU A 10 -15.95 3.05 -17.97
CA LEU A 10 -16.81 3.87 -17.10
C LEU A 10 -17.84 3.01 -16.35
N ASP A 11 -18.45 2.06 -17.03
CA ASP A 11 -19.42 1.15 -16.43
C ASP A 11 -18.77 0.28 -15.35
N ALA A 12 -17.53 -0.18 -15.58
CA ALA A 12 -16.78 -0.96 -14.58
C ALA A 12 -16.44 -0.14 -13.37
N VAL A 13 -16.07 1.13 -13.54
CA VAL A 13 -15.81 2.06 -12.43
C VAL A 13 -17.07 2.26 -11.59
N ASP A 14 -18.21 2.52 -12.24
CA ASP A 14 -19.48 2.70 -11.55
C ASP A 14 -19.91 1.44 -10.79
N ALA A 15 -19.78 0.28 -11.41
CA ALA A 15 -20.13 -1.00 -10.79
C ALA A 15 -19.24 -1.33 -9.59
N GLY A 16 -17.99 -0.89 -9.58
CA GLY A 16 -17.04 -1.14 -8.51
C GLY A 16 -17.03 -0.10 -7.38
N PHE A 17 -17.86 0.93 -7.47
CA PHE A 17 -17.77 2.09 -6.58
C PHE A 17 -18.00 1.73 -5.11
N ASP A 18 -19.03 0.95 -4.80
CA ASP A 18 -19.33 0.59 -3.41
C ASP A 18 -18.22 -0.29 -2.81
N ALA A 19 -17.68 -1.22 -3.58
CA ALA A 19 -16.55 -2.04 -3.14
C ALA A 19 -15.30 -1.18 -2.91
N GLN A 20 -15.08 -0.19 -3.75
CA GLN A 20 -13.97 0.75 -3.60
C GLN A 20 -14.11 1.57 -2.32
N LEU A 21 -15.30 2.07 -2.02
CA LEU A 21 -15.56 2.79 -0.76
C LEU A 21 -15.31 1.91 0.46
N ALA A 22 -15.76 0.66 0.42
CA ALA A 22 -15.54 -0.29 1.52
C ALA A 22 -14.04 -0.55 1.75
N THR A 23 -13.28 -0.74 0.68
CA THR A 23 -11.82 -0.91 0.76
C THR A 23 -11.14 0.34 1.32
N ALA A 24 -11.55 1.53 0.89
CA ALA A 24 -11.01 2.78 1.40
C ALA A 24 -11.31 2.96 2.89
N ALA A 25 -12.52 2.62 3.33
CA ALA A 25 -12.90 2.68 4.74
C ALA A 25 -12.07 1.71 5.59
N ASP A 26 -11.86 0.49 5.12
CA ASP A 26 -11.03 -0.50 5.81
C ASP A 26 -9.59 -0.02 5.92
N PHE A 27 -9.06 0.57 4.86
CA PHE A 27 -7.71 1.11 4.83
C PHE A 27 -7.53 2.27 5.81
N ILE A 28 -8.48 3.21 5.85
CA ILE A 28 -8.44 4.36 6.75
C ILE A 28 -8.59 3.93 8.21
N ALA A 29 -9.31 2.86 8.49
CA ALA A 29 -9.51 2.34 9.83
C ALA A 29 -8.23 1.77 10.46
N ILE A 30 -7.23 1.41 9.66
CA ILE A 30 -5.97 0.91 10.17
C ILE A 30 -5.09 2.10 10.58
N PRO A 31 -4.67 2.21 11.85
CA PRO A 31 -3.74 3.25 12.26
C PRO A 31 -2.41 3.09 11.50
N SER A 32 -1.98 4.16 10.83
CA SER A 32 -0.78 4.15 9.99
C SER A 32 0.03 5.43 10.15
N THR A 33 0.20 5.88 11.37
CA THR A 33 1.04 7.02 11.68
C THR A 33 2.51 6.68 11.45
N ARG A 34 3.35 7.69 11.43
CA ARG A 34 4.79 7.55 11.20
C ARG A 34 5.39 6.48 12.12
N GLY A 35 6.04 5.50 11.55
CA GLY A 35 6.65 4.38 12.25
C GLY A 35 5.70 3.22 12.54
N ALA A 36 4.42 3.32 12.15
CA ALA A 36 3.41 2.28 12.38
C ALA A 36 2.66 1.91 11.09
N GLU A 37 3.32 1.99 9.94
CA GLU A 37 2.71 1.75 8.62
C GLU A 37 2.58 0.28 8.25
N GLY A 38 3.25 -0.62 8.99
CA GLY A 38 3.31 -2.05 8.67
C GLY A 38 1.95 -2.69 8.41
N PRO A 39 0.96 -2.58 9.31
CA PRO A 39 -0.36 -3.18 9.11
C PRO A 39 -1.08 -2.70 7.85
N CYS A 40 -0.95 -1.42 7.48
CA CYS A 40 -1.49 -0.90 6.24
C CYS A 40 -0.78 -1.47 5.01
N GLN A 41 0.54 -1.59 5.06
CA GLN A 41 1.32 -2.21 4.00
C GLN A 41 0.92 -3.68 3.82
N ASP A 42 0.71 -4.39 4.91
CA ASP A 42 0.27 -5.79 4.88
C ASP A 42 -1.10 -5.91 4.21
N MET A 43 -2.05 -5.04 4.53
CA MET A 43 -3.36 -5.03 3.91
C MET A 43 -3.27 -4.83 2.40
N ILE A 44 -2.49 -3.85 1.94
CA ILE A 44 -2.31 -3.58 0.51
C ILE A 44 -1.63 -4.77 -0.18
N GLY A 45 -0.60 -5.34 0.43
CA GLY A 45 0.07 -6.53 -0.09
C GLY A 45 -0.89 -7.69 -0.28
N ASP A 46 -1.74 -7.95 0.70
CA ASP A 46 -2.73 -9.03 0.65
C ASP A 46 -3.78 -8.79 -0.44
N LEU A 47 -4.27 -7.55 -0.58
CA LEU A 47 -5.22 -7.20 -1.65
C LEU A 47 -4.62 -7.44 -3.03
N LEU A 48 -3.36 -7.08 -3.24
CA LEU A 48 -2.68 -7.29 -4.51
C LEU A 48 -2.45 -8.78 -4.80
N ARG A 49 -2.07 -9.56 -3.79
CA ARG A 49 -1.91 -11.01 -3.95
C ARG A 49 -3.24 -11.70 -4.29
N GLN A 50 -4.34 -11.27 -3.67
CA GLN A 50 -5.68 -11.80 -3.98
C GLN A 50 -6.07 -11.54 -5.43
N ARG A 51 -5.52 -10.49 -6.05
CA ARG A 51 -5.75 -10.16 -7.46
C ARG A 51 -4.75 -10.81 -8.41
N GLY A 52 -3.89 -11.68 -7.90
CA GLY A 52 -2.93 -12.43 -8.70
C GLY A 52 -1.63 -11.70 -9.02
N TYR A 53 -1.37 -10.58 -8.37
CA TYR A 53 -0.11 -9.87 -8.53
C TYR A 53 0.99 -10.54 -7.68
N GLU A 54 2.19 -10.53 -8.22
CA GLU A 54 3.39 -10.84 -7.46
C GLU A 54 3.81 -9.60 -6.67
N VAL A 55 4.01 -9.76 -5.36
CA VAL A 55 4.31 -8.64 -4.45
C VAL A 55 5.70 -8.80 -3.87
N ASP A 56 6.53 -7.78 -4.06
CA ASP A 56 7.85 -7.67 -3.46
C ASP A 56 7.75 -6.72 -2.25
N ASP A 57 7.68 -7.32 -1.06
CA ASP A 57 7.47 -6.61 0.21
C ASP A 57 8.62 -6.91 1.16
N TRP A 58 9.35 -5.88 1.58
CA TRP A 58 10.54 -6.05 2.40
C TRP A 58 10.78 -4.83 3.29
N HIS A 59 11.53 -5.06 4.36
CA HIS A 59 11.95 -4.00 5.27
C HIS A 59 13.39 -3.58 4.99
N LEU A 60 13.66 -2.28 5.15
CA LEU A 60 15.04 -1.80 5.18
C LEU A 60 15.72 -2.30 6.46
N ASP A 61 16.90 -2.87 6.31
CA ASP A 61 17.75 -3.18 7.45
C ASP A 61 18.67 -1.98 7.71
N ILE A 62 18.43 -1.30 8.83
CA ILE A 62 19.20 -0.12 9.20
C ILE A 62 20.68 -0.47 9.42
N GLU A 63 20.99 -1.67 9.87
CA GLU A 63 22.37 -2.12 10.04
C GLU A 63 23.15 -2.13 8.72
N ASP A 64 22.47 -2.40 7.60
CA ASP A 64 23.08 -2.36 6.27
C ASP A 64 23.38 -0.93 5.81
N LEU A 65 22.75 0.08 6.40
CA LEU A 65 22.81 1.47 5.97
C LEU A 65 23.70 2.34 6.83
N LYS A 66 23.93 1.97 8.09
CA LYS A 66 24.57 2.86 9.09
C LYS A 66 25.99 3.29 8.72
N ASP A 67 26.72 2.49 7.95
CA ASP A 67 28.08 2.77 7.53
C ASP A 67 28.16 3.48 6.17
N LEU A 68 27.01 3.73 5.55
CA LEU A 68 26.96 4.41 4.26
C LEU A 68 27.12 5.92 4.42
N ARG A 69 27.79 6.53 3.45
CA ARG A 69 27.94 7.98 3.40
C ARG A 69 26.57 8.66 3.30
N GLY A 70 26.34 9.65 4.13
CA GLY A 70 25.08 10.38 4.15
C GLY A 70 24.04 9.81 5.13
N TYR A 71 24.36 8.70 5.80
CA TYR A 71 23.45 8.15 6.84
C TYR A 71 23.30 9.15 8.00
N GLY A 72 22.05 9.37 8.41
CA GLY A 72 21.70 10.17 9.58
C GLY A 72 21.03 9.31 10.66
N PRO A 73 21.21 9.63 11.95
CA PRO A 73 20.54 8.91 13.02
C PRO A 73 19.02 8.94 12.88
N ILE A 74 18.36 7.82 13.18
CA ILE A 74 16.91 7.71 13.16
C ILE A 74 16.37 7.98 14.55
N ALA A 75 15.49 9.01 14.67
CA ALA A 75 14.94 9.46 15.95
C ALA A 75 13.65 8.73 16.35
N HIS A 76 13.06 7.95 15.43
CA HIS A 76 11.80 7.25 15.64
C HIS A 76 12.00 5.74 15.65
N ASP A 77 11.11 5.04 16.37
CA ASP A 77 11.03 3.59 16.30
C ASP A 77 10.23 3.19 15.06
N PHE A 78 10.88 2.53 14.10
CA PHE A 78 10.27 2.05 12.88
C PHE A 78 10.04 0.53 12.86
N SER A 79 10.09 -0.13 14.01
CA SER A 79 9.94 -1.58 14.08
C SER A 79 8.58 -2.08 13.57
N LYS A 80 7.57 -1.20 13.57
CA LYS A 80 6.22 -1.51 13.08
C LYS A 80 5.89 -0.84 11.74
N ALA A 81 6.86 -0.29 11.10
CA ALA A 81 6.69 0.32 9.79
C ALA A 81 6.52 -0.70 8.68
#